data_0673830633dafb18537591756978afbd
#
_entry.id   0673830633dafb18537591756978afbd
#
_cell.length_a   1.000
_cell.length_b   1.000
_cell.length_c   1.000
_cell.angle_alpha   90.00
_cell.angle_beta   90.00
_cell.angle_gamma   90.00
#
_symmetry.space_group_name_H-M   'P 1'
#
loop_
_entity.id
_entity.type
_entity.pdbx_description
1 polymer ?
#
loop_
_entity_poly.entity_id
_entity_poly.type
_entity_poly.pdbx_seq_one_letter_code
_entity_poly.pdbx_strand_id
1 'polypeptide(L)'
;LRTFRAVYNRAVNSRMIIYTPHLFRYVYTGTRADHKRALCDEDMKKVFTKLSSSSAVPTTVRRAQELFILMFLLRGLPFVDLAYLRKSDLRDNVITYRRRKTGRPLSVTLTPEAMILLKRYMSRDTDSPYLFPLLKSGEGTKEAYHEYQLALRSFNQQLMLLGKMLGLNDRLSSYAARHT
;
A
#
# COMPACT_ATOMS: atom_id res chain seq x y z
N LEU A 1 13.20 -1.12 -22.34
CA LEU A 1 13.08 -2.30 -23.20
C LEU A 1 11.89 -3.19 -22.81
N ARG A 2 11.55 -3.35 -21.51
CA ARG A 2 10.35 -4.10 -21.06
C ARG A 2 9.06 -3.58 -21.67
N THR A 3 8.87 -2.26 -21.66
CA THR A 3 7.70 -1.60 -22.27
C THR A 3 7.67 -1.86 -23.78
N PHE A 4 8.82 -1.79 -24.45
CA PHE A 4 8.92 -2.06 -25.88
C PHE A 4 8.53 -3.51 -26.21
N ARG A 5 9.00 -4.50 -25.42
CA ARG A 5 8.56 -5.89 -25.58
C ARG A 5 7.05 -6.06 -25.40
N ALA A 6 6.45 -5.34 -24.46
CA ALA A 6 5.01 -5.38 -24.27
C ALA A 6 4.24 -4.81 -25.46
N VAL A 7 4.71 -3.69 -26.03
CA VAL A 7 4.12 -3.07 -27.23
C VAL A 7 4.27 -4.01 -28.44
N TYR A 8 5.46 -4.57 -28.65
CA TYR A 8 5.71 -5.54 -29.70
C TYR A 8 4.76 -6.75 -29.61
N ASN A 9 4.66 -7.39 -28.43
CA ASN A 9 3.78 -8.53 -28.24
C ASN A 9 2.31 -8.16 -28.51
N ARG A 10 1.89 -6.95 -28.12
CA ARG A 10 0.54 -6.46 -28.39
C ARG A 10 0.31 -6.31 -29.91
N ALA A 11 1.27 -5.75 -30.63
CA ALA A 11 1.17 -5.58 -32.10
C ALA A 11 1.11 -6.94 -32.84
N VAL A 12 1.90 -7.93 -32.39
CA VAL A 12 1.82 -9.31 -32.90
C VAL A 12 0.44 -9.92 -32.64
N ASN A 13 -0.06 -9.82 -31.38
CA ASN A 13 -1.36 -10.37 -31.00
C ASN A 13 -2.52 -9.71 -31.76
N SER A 14 -2.37 -8.42 -32.11
CA SER A 14 -3.33 -7.67 -32.92
C SER A 14 -3.13 -7.88 -34.44
N ARG A 15 -2.24 -8.80 -34.85
CA ARG A 15 -1.90 -9.10 -36.25
C ARG A 15 -1.42 -7.89 -37.06
N MET A 16 -0.89 -6.86 -36.40
CA MET A 16 -0.33 -5.67 -37.04
C MET A 16 1.08 -5.94 -37.60
N ILE A 17 1.80 -6.87 -37.00
CA ILE A 17 3.15 -7.29 -37.42
C ILE A 17 3.29 -8.81 -37.28
N ILE A 18 4.23 -9.38 -38.05
CA ILE A 18 4.56 -10.80 -37.99
C ILE A 18 5.47 -11.05 -36.78
N TYR A 19 5.24 -12.16 -36.06
CA TYR A 19 6.10 -12.57 -34.96
C TYR A 19 7.50 -12.91 -35.45
N THR A 20 8.52 -12.27 -34.86
CA THR A 20 9.93 -12.60 -35.10
C THR A 20 10.45 -13.44 -33.94
N PRO A 21 10.82 -14.71 -34.16
CA PRO A 21 11.36 -15.57 -33.10
C PRO A 21 12.63 -14.97 -32.48
N HIS A 22 12.73 -15.10 -31.20
CA HIS A 22 13.93 -14.73 -30.43
C HIS A 22 14.36 -13.26 -30.48
N LEU A 23 13.52 -12.33 -30.95
CA LEU A 23 13.84 -10.89 -31.07
C LEU A 23 14.42 -10.29 -29.76
N PHE A 24 13.97 -10.78 -28.59
CA PHE A 24 14.43 -10.30 -27.29
C PHE A 24 15.36 -11.28 -26.55
N ARG A 25 15.93 -12.27 -27.25
CA ARG A 25 16.73 -13.33 -26.60
C ARG A 25 17.92 -12.79 -25.83
N TYR A 26 18.61 -11.81 -26.37
CA TYR A 26 19.81 -11.22 -25.78
C TYR A 26 19.55 -9.90 -25.05
N VAL A 27 18.29 -9.54 -24.87
CA VAL A 27 17.90 -8.29 -24.22
C VAL A 27 17.22 -8.61 -22.91
N TYR A 28 17.79 -8.11 -21.80
CA TYR A 28 17.16 -8.25 -20.50
C TYR A 28 15.87 -7.41 -20.44
N THR A 29 14.74 -8.07 -20.39
CA THR A 29 13.40 -7.47 -20.30
C THR A 29 12.70 -7.76 -18.97
N GLY A 30 13.38 -8.46 -18.06
CA GLY A 30 12.89 -8.76 -16.72
C GLY A 30 13.07 -7.62 -15.72
N THR A 31 12.70 -7.89 -14.49
CA THR A 31 13.05 -7.08 -13.32
C THR A 31 13.92 -7.92 -12.40
N ARG A 32 15.07 -7.39 -11.99
CA ARG A 32 15.84 -8.02 -10.93
C ARG A 32 15.06 -7.82 -9.63
N ALA A 33 14.68 -8.93 -8.99
CA ALA A 33 14.06 -8.94 -7.67
C ALA A 33 15.15 -9.16 -6.60
N ASP A 34 16.22 -8.36 -6.67
CA ASP A 34 17.43 -8.57 -5.88
C ASP A 34 17.24 -8.24 -4.39
N HIS A 35 16.17 -7.51 -4.02
CA HIS A 35 15.89 -7.18 -2.64
C HIS A 35 14.49 -7.64 -2.23
N LYS A 36 14.44 -8.60 -1.31
CA LYS A 36 13.23 -8.88 -0.55
C LYS A 36 12.93 -7.63 0.28
N ARG A 37 11.73 -7.07 0.14
CA ARG A 37 11.27 -5.89 0.89
C ARG A 37 10.47 -6.30 2.14
N ALA A 38 10.55 -7.56 2.52
CA ALA A 38 10.00 -8.04 3.78
C ALA A 38 10.93 -7.62 4.92
N LEU A 39 10.35 -7.19 6.02
CA LEU A 39 11.08 -6.97 7.26
C LEU A 39 11.37 -8.33 7.91
N CYS A 40 12.47 -8.45 8.61
CA CYS A 40 12.71 -9.60 9.48
C CYS A 40 11.84 -9.49 10.75
N ASP A 41 11.68 -10.59 11.46
CA ASP A 41 10.86 -10.65 12.68
C ASP A 41 11.31 -9.66 13.75
N GLU A 42 12.62 -9.44 13.88
CA GLU A 42 13.19 -8.48 14.85
C GLU A 42 12.80 -7.04 14.49
N ASP A 43 12.89 -6.67 13.23
CA ASP A 43 12.51 -5.34 12.78
C ASP A 43 10.99 -5.13 12.87
N MET A 44 10.19 -6.18 12.60
CA MET A 44 8.74 -6.11 12.83
C MET A 44 8.43 -5.91 14.32
N LYS A 45 9.08 -6.60 15.23
CA LYS A 45 8.92 -6.38 16.67
C LYS A 45 9.20 -4.92 17.05
N LYS A 46 10.26 -4.30 16.50
CA LYS A 46 10.55 -2.88 16.72
C LYS A 46 9.41 -1.99 16.21
N VAL A 47 8.87 -2.28 15.02
CA VAL A 47 7.73 -1.52 14.45
C VAL A 47 6.48 -1.66 15.31
N PHE A 48 6.23 -2.84 15.89
CA PHE A 48 5.08 -3.06 16.78
C PHE A 48 5.29 -2.47 18.19
N THR A 49 6.53 -2.21 18.60
CA THR A 49 6.80 -1.60 19.88
C THR A 49 6.23 -0.18 19.90
N LYS A 50 5.40 0.09 20.90
CA LYS A 50 4.82 1.42 21.07
C LYS A 50 5.95 2.42 21.26
N LEU A 51 6.10 3.34 20.31
CA LEU A 51 7.00 4.47 20.50
C LEU A 51 6.62 5.16 21.81
N SER A 52 7.58 5.27 22.72
CA SER A 52 7.35 5.88 24.03
C SER A 52 6.62 7.22 23.84
N SER A 53 5.77 7.56 24.81
CA SER A 53 4.99 8.80 24.79
C SER A 53 5.86 10.07 24.90
N SER A 54 7.19 9.91 24.70
CA SER A 54 8.11 11.04 24.72
C SER A 54 7.69 12.04 23.64
N SER A 55 7.65 13.29 24.02
CA SER A 55 7.32 14.43 23.18
C SER A 55 8.21 14.57 21.93
N ALA A 56 9.25 13.75 21.82
CA ALA A 56 10.23 13.77 20.73
C ALA A 56 9.76 13.10 19.43
N VAL A 57 8.66 12.30 19.43
CA VAL A 57 8.18 11.64 18.22
C VAL A 57 7.06 12.44 17.56
N PRO A 58 7.24 12.94 16.33
CA PRO A 58 6.20 13.66 15.61
C PRO A 58 4.91 12.84 15.49
N THR A 59 3.76 13.48 15.69
CA THR A 59 2.44 12.83 15.57
C THR A 59 2.21 12.20 14.20
N THR A 60 2.77 12.79 13.15
CA THR A 60 2.73 12.27 11.77
C THR A 60 3.46 10.95 11.61
N VAL A 61 4.61 10.78 12.27
CA VAL A 61 5.39 9.53 12.27
C VAL A 61 4.64 8.45 13.03
N ARG A 62 4.08 8.79 14.20
CA ARG A 62 3.26 7.85 14.99
C ARG A 62 2.02 7.40 14.21
N ARG A 63 1.33 8.33 13.55
CA ARG A 63 0.20 7.99 12.67
C ARG A 63 0.63 7.05 11.55
N ALA A 64 1.78 7.28 10.93
CA ALA A 64 2.30 6.40 9.88
C ALA A 64 2.64 5.01 10.42
N GLN A 65 3.23 4.89 11.60
CA GLN A 65 3.46 3.62 12.28
C GLN A 65 2.15 2.85 12.49
N GLU A 66 1.15 3.49 13.10
CA GLU A 66 -0.12 2.85 13.41
C GLU A 66 -0.90 2.45 12.15
N LEU A 67 -0.86 3.26 11.09
CA LEU A 67 -1.45 2.88 9.79
C LEU A 67 -0.69 1.74 9.12
N PHE A 68 0.64 1.68 9.25
CA PHE A 68 1.43 0.55 8.76
C PHE A 68 1.07 -0.74 9.48
N ILE A 69 0.96 -0.69 10.82
CA ILE A 69 0.51 -1.83 11.63
C ILE A 69 -0.90 -2.26 11.21
N LEU A 70 -1.82 -1.31 11.01
CA LEU A 70 -3.16 -1.61 10.52
C LEU A 70 -3.13 -2.31 9.16
N MET A 71 -2.32 -1.82 8.20
CA MET A 71 -2.16 -2.48 6.89
C MET A 71 -1.66 -3.91 7.02
N PHE A 72 -0.73 -4.16 7.95
CA PHE A 72 -0.22 -5.50 8.23
C PHE A 72 -1.32 -6.40 8.84
N LEU A 73 -2.02 -5.94 9.87
CA LEU A 73 -3.14 -6.66 10.50
C LEU A 73 -4.28 -6.94 9.51
N LEU A 74 -4.44 -6.11 8.49
CA LEU A 74 -5.37 -6.32 7.37
C LEU A 74 -4.77 -7.23 6.28
N ARG A 75 -3.92 -8.17 6.66
CA ARG A 75 -3.28 -9.18 5.79
C ARG A 75 -2.48 -8.56 4.65
N GLY A 76 -1.73 -7.51 4.95
CA GLY A 76 -0.90 -6.82 3.99
C GLY A 76 -1.71 -6.02 2.97
N LEU A 77 -2.76 -5.35 3.43
CA LEU A 77 -3.56 -4.44 2.60
C LEU A 77 -2.66 -3.38 1.94
N PRO A 78 -2.60 -3.28 0.61
CA PRO A 78 -1.82 -2.24 -0.06
C PRO A 78 -2.34 -0.84 0.27
N PHE A 79 -1.45 0.15 0.33
CA PHE A 79 -1.84 1.53 0.61
C PHE A 79 -2.87 2.09 -0.38
N VAL A 80 -2.80 1.67 -1.65
CA VAL A 80 -3.82 2.07 -2.64
C VAL A 80 -5.19 1.54 -2.26
N ASP A 81 -5.30 0.29 -1.83
CA ASP A 81 -6.57 -0.29 -1.42
C ASP A 81 -7.05 0.36 -0.12
N LEU A 82 -6.14 0.64 0.84
CA LEU A 82 -6.46 1.40 2.07
C LEU A 82 -7.04 2.78 1.76
N ALA A 83 -6.43 3.52 0.83
CA ALA A 83 -6.83 4.89 0.50
C ALA A 83 -8.24 4.96 -0.10
N TYR A 84 -8.62 3.94 -0.86
CA TYR A 84 -9.91 3.87 -1.55
C TYR A 84 -10.97 3.03 -0.81
N LEU A 85 -10.67 2.47 0.38
CA LEU A 85 -11.68 1.79 1.19
C LEU A 85 -12.84 2.73 1.50
N ARG A 86 -14.06 2.20 1.35
CA ARG A 86 -15.29 2.93 1.62
C ARG A 86 -15.85 2.55 2.99
N LYS A 87 -16.64 3.42 3.58
CA LYS A 87 -17.38 3.12 4.83
C LYS A 87 -18.32 1.93 4.64
N SER A 88 -18.91 1.78 3.45
CA SER A 88 -19.78 0.65 3.09
C SER A 88 -19.06 -0.69 3.01
N ASP A 89 -17.73 -0.69 2.88
CA ASP A 89 -16.93 -1.92 2.83
C ASP A 89 -16.75 -2.57 4.21
N LEU A 90 -17.02 -1.80 5.28
CA LEU A 90 -16.95 -2.29 6.66
C LEU A 90 -18.35 -2.70 7.14
N ARG A 91 -18.53 -3.98 7.47
CA ARG A 91 -19.76 -4.53 8.07
C ARG A 91 -19.39 -5.59 9.10
N ASP A 92 -19.99 -5.55 10.26
CA ASP A 92 -19.88 -6.57 11.31
C ASP A 92 -18.44 -7.06 11.58
N ASN A 93 -17.50 -6.12 11.73
CA ASN A 93 -16.08 -6.37 11.92
C ASN A 93 -15.38 -7.07 10.72
N VAL A 94 -15.98 -7.05 9.53
CA VAL A 94 -15.40 -7.57 8.31
C VAL A 94 -15.24 -6.43 7.29
N ILE A 95 -14.05 -6.31 6.71
CA ILE A 95 -13.83 -5.45 5.55
C ILE A 95 -13.91 -6.33 4.31
N THR A 96 -14.84 -6.00 3.41
CA THR A 96 -15.01 -6.66 2.11
C THR A 96 -14.79 -5.64 1.00
N TYR A 97 -13.77 -5.83 0.18
CA TYR A 97 -13.39 -4.89 -0.87
C TYR A 97 -12.90 -5.61 -2.13
N ARG A 98 -12.88 -4.90 -3.25
CA ARG A 98 -12.25 -5.38 -4.49
C ARG A 98 -10.86 -4.78 -4.64
N ARG A 99 -9.87 -5.66 -4.78
CA ARG A 99 -8.48 -5.24 -4.95
C ARG A 99 -8.29 -4.44 -6.23
N ARG A 100 -7.81 -3.21 -6.13
CA ARG A 100 -7.69 -2.31 -7.27
C ARG A 100 -6.79 -2.83 -8.41
N LYS A 101 -5.71 -3.53 -8.06
CA LYS A 101 -4.77 -4.06 -9.07
C LYS A 101 -5.35 -5.23 -9.88
N THR A 102 -6.22 -6.06 -9.30
CA THR A 102 -6.64 -7.34 -9.89
C THR A 102 -8.15 -7.53 -9.98
N GLY A 103 -8.95 -6.63 -9.39
CA GLY A 103 -10.41 -6.75 -9.32
C GLY A 103 -10.91 -7.90 -8.42
N ARG A 104 -10.01 -8.67 -7.79
CA ARG A 104 -10.41 -9.80 -6.93
C ARG A 104 -11.14 -9.31 -5.68
N PRO A 105 -12.28 -9.91 -5.31
CA PRO A 105 -12.91 -9.65 -4.02
C PRO A 105 -12.06 -10.27 -2.91
N LEU A 106 -11.93 -9.54 -1.80
CA LEU A 106 -11.23 -9.96 -0.60
C LEU A 106 -12.06 -9.60 0.61
N SER A 107 -12.08 -10.49 1.61
CA SER A 107 -12.71 -10.25 2.90
C SER A 107 -11.68 -10.48 4.02
N VAL A 108 -11.62 -9.54 4.95
CA VAL A 108 -10.71 -9.58 6.09
C VAL A 108 -11.50 -9.33 7.36
N THR A 109 -11.52 -10.32 8.25
CA THR A 109 -12.07 -10.15 9.60
C THR A 109 -11.10 -9.35 10.44
N LEU A 110 -11.60 -8.33 11.11
CA LEU A 110 -10.80 -7.43 11.94
C LEU A 110 -10.52 -8.07 13.30
N THR A 111 -9.25 -8.06 13.71
CA THR A 111 -8.88 -8.35 15.09
C THR A 111 -9.26 -7.17 16.02
N PRO A 112 -9.37 -7.36 17.34
CA PRO A 112 -9.64 -6.26 18.26
C PRO A 112 -8.66 -5.11 18.11
N GLU A 113 -7.38 -5.41 17.93
CA GLU A 113 -6.31 -4.41 17.74
C GLU A 113 -6.50 -3.63 16.43
N ALA A 114 -6.81 -4.33 15.32
CA ALA A 114 -7.11 -3.69 14.04
C ALA A 114 -8.34 -2.78 14.15
N MET A 115 -9.37 -3.19 14.90
CA MET A 115 -10.57 -2.39 15.11
C MET A 115 -10.27 -1.11 15.91
N ILE A 116 -9.41 -1.19 16.93
CA ILE A 116 -8.99 0.00 17.71
C ILE A 116 -8.30 1.02 16.81
N LEU A 117 -7.34 0.56 15.97
CA LEU A 117 -6.62 1.43 15.05
C LEU A 117 -7.55 2.00 13.97
N LEU A 118 -8.43 1.16 13.42
CA LEU A 118 -9.41 1.59 12.43
C LEU A 118 -10.29 2.70 12.99
N LYS A 119 -10.91 2.51 14.15
CA LYS A 119 -11.78 3.51 14.80
C LYS A 119 -11.04 4.82 15.11
N ARG A 120 -9.73 4.74 15.43
CA ARG A 120 -8.90 5.92 15.68
C ARG A 120 -8.70 6.79 14.43
N TYR A 121 -8.54 6.16 13.26
CA TYR A 121 -8.17 6.84 12.02
C TYR A 121 -9.28 6.94 10.98
N MET A 122 -10.43 6.33 11.22
CA MET A 122 -11.57 6.44 10.31
C MET A 122 -12.04 7.89 10.14
N SER A 123 -12.54 8.20 8.96
CA SER A 123 -13.08 9.52 8.64
C SER A 123 -14.31 9.82 9.50
N ARG A 124 -14.31 11.00 10.11
CA ARG A 124 -15.46 11.57 10.84
C ARG A 124 -16.39 12.39 9.94
N ASP A 125 -15.94 12.70 8.74
CA ASP A 125 -16.73 13.42 7.74
C ASP A 125 -17.84 12.49 7.22
N THR A 126 -19.10 12.82 7.52
CA THR A 126 -20.29 12.02 7.14
C THR A 126 -20.49 11.99 5.63
N ASP A 127 -20.11 13.05 4.92
CA ASP A 127 -20.34 13.22 3.48
C ASP A 127 -19.27 12.46 2.66
N SER A 128 -18.13 12.18 3.26
CA SER A 128 -17.09 11.40 2.62
C SER A 128 -17.45 9.91 2.53
N PRO A 129 -17.45 9.30 1.34
CA PRO A 129 -17.68 7.87 1.19
C PRO A 129 -16.50 7.03 1.70
N TYR A 130 -15.32 7.63 1.86
CA TYR A 130 -14.09 6.91 2.20
C TYR A 130 -14.01 6.59 3.69
N LEU A 131 -13.47 5.39 3.99
CA LEU A 131 -13.28 4.94 5.36
C LEU A 131 -12.19 5.74 6.08
N PHE A 132 -11.14 6.15 5.36
CA PHE A 132 -10.05 6.97 5.88
C PHE A 132 -9.99 8.33 5.21
N PRO A 133 -9.61 9.41 5.91
CA PRO A 133 -9.53 10.76 5.36
C PRO A 133 -8.23 10.95 4.54
N LEU A 134 -8.03 10.11 3.54
CA LEU A 134 -6.89 10.14 2.63
C LEU A 134 -7.24 10.75 1.28
N LEU A 135 -8.50 10.63 0.88
CA LEU A 135 -9.06 11.17 -0.35
C LEU A 135 -10.29 12.03 -0.03
N LYS A 136 -10.50 13.05 -0.86
CA LYS A 136 -11.68 13.94 -0.81
C LYS A 136 -12.48 13.85 -2.09
N SER A 137 -11.78 13.75 -3.23
CA SER A 137 -12.38 13.73 -4.56
C SER A 137 -12.98 12.36 -4.90
N GLY A 138 -13.98 12.36 -5.78
CA GLY A 138 -14.67 11.15 -6.22
C GLY A 138 -13.76 10.14 -6.90
N GLU A 139 -14.01 8.86 -6.68
CA GLU A 139 -13.25 7.77 -7.30
C GLU A 139 -13.31 7.86 -8.84
N GLY A 140 -12.18 7.58 -9.50
CA GLY A 140 -12.03 7.64 -10.95
C GLY A 140 -11.63 9.01 -11.49
N THR A 141 -11.61 10.06 -10.68
CA THR A 141 -11.16 11.39 -11.08
C THR A 141 -9.64 11.52 -11.05
N LYS A 142 -9.10 12.46 -11.81
CA LYS A 142 -7.66 12.79 -11.80
C LYS A 142 -7.25 13.37 -10.45
N GLU A 143 -8.12 14.11 -9.83
CA GLU A 143 -7.95 14.75 -8.53
C GLU A 143 -7.76 13.68 -7.44
N ALA A 144 -8.65 12.67 -7.37
CA ALA A 144 -8.51 11.56 -6.43
C ALA A 144 -7.20 10.78 -6.63
N TYR A 145 -6.78 10.60 -7.88
CA TYR A 145 -5.50 9.95 -8.18
C TYR A 145 -4.31 10.81 -7.69
N HIS A 146 -4.36 12.11 -7.88
CA HIS A 146 -3.31 13.04 -7.41
C HIS A 146 -3.26 13.07 -5.88
N GLU A 147 -4.41 13.17 -5.21
CA GLU A 147 -4.52 13.09 -3.75
C GLU A 147 -3.91 11.79 -3.20
N TYR A 148 -4.24 10.66 -3.82
CA TYR A 148 -3.65 9.36 -3.48
C TYR A 148 -2.12 9.38 -3.61
N GLN A 149 -1.58 9.94 -4.71
CA GLN A 149 -0.13 9.99 -4.90
C GLN A 149 0.56 10.85 -3.86
N LEU A 150 -0.02 12.00 -3.50
CA LEU A 150 0.50 12.86 -2.43
C LEU A 150 0.45 12.15 -1.08
N ALA A 151 -0.67 11.50 -0.75
CA ALA A 151 -0.84 10.74 0.48
C ALA A 151 0.19 9.59 0.58
N LEU A 152 0.39 8.82 -0.49
CA LEU A 152 1.38 7.75 -0.54
C LEU A 152 2.81 8.26 -0.37
N ARG A 153 3.15 9.39 -1.02
CA ARG A 153 4.48 10.01 -0.90
C ARG A 153 4.74 10.44 0.54
N SER A 154 3.79 11.17 1.13
CA SER A 154 3.87 11.62 2.52
C SER A 154 3.98 10.42 3.48
N PHE A 155 3.15 9.41 3.31
CA PHE A 155 3.17 8.19 4.12
C PHE A 155 4.54 7.49 4.08
N ASN A 156 5.11 7.29 2.88
CA ASN A 156 6.43 6.67 2.74
C ASN A 156 7.55 7.53 3.30
N GLN A 157 7.46 8.86 3.27
CA GLN A 157 8.41 9.76 3.93
C GLN A 157 8.38 9.56 5.45
N GLN A 158 7.19 9.50 6.07
CA GLN A 158 7.05 9.26 7.50
C GLN A 158 7.54 7.85 7.89
N LEU A 159 7.26 6.82 7.09
CA LEU A 159 7.79 5.48 7.31
C LEU A 159 9.32 5.42 7.22
N MET A 160 9.92 6.18 6.30
CA MET A 160 11.38 6.27 6.20
C MET A 160 11.98 6.91 7.47
N LEU A 161 11.35 7.96 8.00
CA LEU A 161 11.76 8.58 9.27
C LEU A 161 11.61 7.60 10.43
N LEU A 162 10.48 6.90 10.50
CA LEU A 162 10.23 5.84 11.49
C LEU A 162 11.33 4.78 11.45
N GLY A 163 11.66 4.27 10.27
CA GLY A 163 12.71 3.26 10.10
C GLY A 163 14.06 3.73 10.62
N LYS A 164 14.44 5.00 10.38
CA LYS A 164 15.65 5.59 10.93
C LYS A 164 15.61 5.70 12.46
N MET A 165 14.47 6.11 13.03
CA MET A 165 14.30 6.24 14.49
C MET A 165 14.36 4.89 15.20
N LEU A 166 13.89 3.83 14.55
CA LEU A 166 13.90 2.46 15.08
C LEU A 166 15.21 1.72 14.80
N GLY A 167 16.15 2.31 14.07
CA GLY A 167 17.40 1.66 13.66
C GLY A 167 17.17 0.42 12.80
N LEU A 168 16.20 0.48 11.87
CA LEU A 168 15.96 -0.64 10.95
C LEU A 168 17.07 -0.73 9.92
N ASN A 169 17.46 -1.95 9.57
CA ASN A 169 18.49 -2.20 8.56
C ASN A 169 18.00 -1.85 7.15
N ASP A 170 16.73 -2.16 6.87
CA ASP A 170 16.11 -1.94 5.58
C ASP A 170 15.21 -0.71 5.56
N ARG A 171 15.04 -0.13 4.37
CA ARG A 171 14.15 1.00 4.17
C ARG A 171 12.70 0.61 4.38
N LEU A 172 12.07 1.11 5.43
CA LEU A 172 10.65 0.93 5.68
C LEU A 172 9.82 1.71 4.65
N SER A 173 8.85 1.04 4.06
CA SER A 173 7.89 1.62 3.10
C SER A 173 6.54 0.90 3.20
N SER A 174 5.48 1.52 2.65
CA SER A 174 4.13 0.92 2.60
C SER A 174 4.10 -0.47 1.96
N TYR A 175 5.07 -0.78 1.11
CA TYR A 175 5.17 -2.07 0.44
C TYR A 175 5.62 -3.19 1.38
N ALA A 176 6.41 -2.88 2.42
CA ALA A 176 6.89 -3.86 3.38
C ALA A 176 5.73 -4.53 4.15
N ALA A 177 4.68 -3.79 4.52
CA ALA A 177 3.51 -4.33 5.23
C ALA A 177 2.86 -5.55 4.53
N ARG A 178 3.09 -5.72 3.22
CA ARG A 178 2.53 -6.81 2.43
C ARG A 178 3.45 -8.01 2.30
N HIS A 179 4.74 -7.82 2.40
CA HIS A 179 5.75 -8.85 2.12
C HIS A 179 6.35 -9.46 3.38
N THR A 180 6.00 -8.90 4.51
CA THR A 180 6.26 -9.40 5.86
C THR A 180 5.08 -10.23 6.32
#